data_d08ad19f866412c7a8d017a6d3ccb2a0
#
_entry.id   d08ad19f866412c7a8d017a6d3ccb2a0
#
_cell.length_a   1.000
_cell.length_b   1.000
_cell.length_c   1.000
_cell.angle_alpha   90.00
_cell.angle_beta   90.00
_cell.angle_gamma   90.00
#
_symmetry.space_group_name_H-M   'P 1'
#
loop_
_entity.id
_entity.type
_entity.pdbx_description
1 polymer ?
#
loop_
_entity_poly.entity_id
_entity_poly.type
_entity_poly.pdbx_seq_one_letter_code
_entity_poly.pdbx_strand_id
1 'polypeptide(L)'
;MNYELELHPRDVLYFRDGRPIGGSSDGIGSVWPHPALFHSALLAALQRRFADRIGEWESEHHRLTDSERRKQERGRVRFHLGGLKSWGPFPKNDEGIWVTTPADLLAQGGVAAPLLLPETGRSNLPEPLQYPVGSFAGATKEKPGEWLLLSELAHYLAGETEKLRTVPARELYLAEARPGIGIDAERRAVEEGRFYSAEYLRLEKGVSMAAFASCAAKKYDGVETDMLEELFRDTNRSDLIFGGQRGTARLECGRSRTALVEPPPDSFPGNRVKWVLLSPGFFCRGWIPGWVDQKSGAVMLRENKSDAVDARLVAACIPKPQAVSGWNPAAGAPKATRLLVPAGAVYYFECGTPEDAQRLCRILHGRTKPDALGEQGLGLGVCGRWDFIQL
;
A
#
# COMPACT_ATOMS: atom_id res chain seq x y z
N MET A 1 -16.75 -2.52 -10.39
CA MET A 1 -15.91 -2.02 -11.50
C MET A 1 -14.79 -1.19 -10.91
N ASN A 2 -13.59 -1.24 -11.44
CA ASN A 2 -12.45 -0.46 -10.94
C ASN A 2 -12.24 0.74 -11.86
N TYR A 3 -12.11 1.92 -11.27
CA TYR A 3 -11.76 3.15 -11.97
C TYR A 3 -10.25 3.34 -11.87
N GLU A 4 -9.59 3.61 -12.98
CA GLU A 4 -8.23 4.13 -12.99
C GLU A 4 -8.31 5.64 -12.81
N LEU A 5 -7.56 6.14 -11.83
CA LEU A 5 -7.54 7.54 -11.43
C LEU A 5 -6.11 8.05 -11.52
N GLU A 6 -5.96 9.27 -11.99
CA GLU A 6 -4.67 9.93 -12.11
C GLU A 6 -4.66 11.23 -11.32
N LEU A 7 -3.68 11.37 -10.42
CA LEU A 7 -3.53 12.55 -9.59
C LEU A 7 -2.36 13.41 -10.11
N HIS A 8 -2.66 14.66 -10.34
CA HIS A 8 -1.69 15.68 -10.71
C HIS A 8 -1.59 16.72 -9.59
N PRO A 9 -0.56 16.66 -8.75
CA PRO A 9 -0.32 17.70 -7.76
C PRO A 9 -0.21 19.08 -8.41
N ARG A 10 -0.83 20.10 -7.80
CA ARG A 10 -0.73 21.48 -8.31
C ARG A 10 0.62 22.12 -8.02
N ASP A 11 1.28 21.65 -6.97
CA ASP A 11 2.64 22.00 -6.56
C ASP A 11 3.20 20.83 -5.75
N VAL A 12 4.14 21.06 -4.90
CA VAL A 12 4.69 20.07 -3.96
C VAL A 12 3.64 19.59 -2.96
N LEU A 13 3.78 18.35 -2.52
CA LEU A 13 2.93 17.74 -1.51
C LEU A 13 3.72 17.52 -0.23
N TYR A 14 3.06 17.71 0.91
CA TYR A 14 3.64 17.45 2.22
C TYR A 14 3.00 16.20 2.83
N PHE A 15 3.81 15.19 3.06
CA PHE A 15 3.40 13.99 3.79
C PHE A 15 4.32 13.81 4.99
N ARG A 16 3.73 13.77 6.15
CA ARG A 16 4.47 13.57 7.38
C ARG A 16 4.65 12.09 7.68
N ASP A 17 5.83 11.70 8.14
CA ASP A 17 6.04 10.39 8.72
C ASP A 17 5.33 10.25 10.09
N GLY A 18 5.33 9.04 10.65
CA GLY A 18 4.67 8.76 11.93
C GLY A 18 5.50 9.10 13.18
N ARG A 19 6.61 9.80 13.04
CA ARG A 19 7.48 10.15 14.18
C ARG A 19 6.91 11.32 14.97
N PRO A 20 6.99 11.32 16.32
CA PRO A 20 6.63 12.48 17.12
C PRO A 20 7.54 13.67 16.79
N ILE A 21 6.98 14.88 16.68
CA ILE A 21 7.78 16.11 16.57
C ILE A 21 8.11 16.59 17.97
N GLY A 22 9.40 16.70 18.31
CA GLY A 22 9.88 17.53 19.41
C GLY A 22 9.90 19.00 19.00
N GLY A 23 9.95 19.93 19.96
CA GLY A 23 9.75 21.37 19.75
C GLY A 23 10.67 22.09 18.77
N SER A 24 11.79 21.50 18.35
CA SER A 24 12.68 22.00 17.30
C SER A 24 13.10 20.82 16.44
N SER A 25 12.24 20.38 15.53
CA SER A 25 12.55 19.19 14.76
C SER A 25 12.42 19.44 13.28
N ASP A 26 13.41 18.98 12.54
CA ASP A 26 13.29 18.78 11.12
C ASP A 26 12.06 17.90 10.86
N GLY A 27 11.07 18.45 10.21
CA GLY A 27 9.90 17.70 9.74
C GLY A 27 10.32 16.79 8.60
N ILE A 28 10.94 15.64 8.94
CA ILE A 28 11.28 14.63 7.93
C ILE A 28 9.95 14.19 7.31
N GLY A 29 9.75 14.56 6.05
CA GLY A 29 8.61 14.15 5.26
C GLY A 29 8.60 12.65 5.01
N SER A 30 7.44 12.07 4.84
CA SER A 30 7.35 10.75 4.25
C SER A 30 7.57 10.88 2.76
N VAL A 31 8.32 9.97 2.22
CA VAL A 31 8.81 10.06 0.85
C VAL A 31 7.68 9.85 -0.16
N TRP A 32 6.90 8.78 -0.03
CA TRP A 32 5.76 8.48 -0.90
C TRP A 32 4.48 8.28 -0.06
N PRO A 33 3.32 8.82 -0.50
CA PRO A 33 2.10 8.70 0.28
C PRO A 33 1.62 7.26 0.39
N HIS A 34 1.28 6.85 1.60
CA HIS A 34 0.68 5.53 1.78
C HIS A 34 -0.80 5.51 1.34
N PRO A 35 -1.35 4.35 0.96
CA PRO A 35 -2.68 4.24 0.33
C PRO A 35 -3.82 4.88 1.13
N ALA A 36 -3.81 4.78 2.45
CA ALA A 36 -4.87 5.33 3.29
C ALA A 36 -4.99 6.85 3.21
N LEU A 37 -3.94 7.58 2.80
CA LEU A 37 -4.01 9.03 2.56
C LEU A 37 -4.85 9.32 1.32
N PHE A 38 -4.63 8.58 0.24
CA PHE A 38 -5.44 8.70 -0.97
C PHE A 38 -6.90 8.33 -0.71
N HIS A 39 -7.13 7.20 -0.03
CA HIS A 39 -8.48 6.79 0.36
C HIS A 39 -9.21 7.88 1.14
N SER A 40 -8.55 8.49 2.11
CA SER A 40 -9.13 9.55 2.93
C SER A 40 -9.44 10.82 2.10
N ALA A 41 -8.56 11.18 1.17
CA ALA A 41 -8.77 12.31 0.28
C ALA A 41 -9.95 12.10 -0.69
N LEU A 42 -10.04 10.89 -1.27
CA LEU A 42 -11.15 10.50 -2.15
C LEU A 42 -12.47 10.46 -1.37
N LEU A 43 -12.46 9.89 -0.16
CA LEU A 43 -13.60 9.87 0.73
C LEU A 43 -14.10 11.29 1.05
N ALA A 44 -13.18 12.21 1.35
CA ALA A 44 -13.53 13.61 1.61
C ALA A 44 -14.09 14.34 0.38
N ALA A 45 -13.62 14.00 -0.84
CA ALA A 45 -14.19 14.53 -2.08
C ALA A 45 -15.61 14.03 -2.30
N LEU A 46 -15.86 12.74 -2.09
CA LEU A 46 -17.20 12.16 -2.16
C LEU A 46 -18.14 12.80 -1.15
N GLN A 47 -17.69 12.98 0.08
CA GLN A 47 -18.47 13.64 1.14
C GLN A 47 -18.87 15.07 0.76
N ARG A 48 -17.94 15.84 0.22
CA ARG A 48 -18.25 17.21 -0.25
C ARG A 48 -19.23 17.24 -1.41
N ARG A 49 -19.07 16.33 -2.37
CA ARG A 49 -19.94 16.27 -3.56
C ARG A 49 -21.37 15.85 -3.21
N PHE A 50 -21.52 15.02 -2.20
CA PHE A 50 -22.80 14.42 -1.83
C PHE A 50 -23.26 14.82 -0.41
N ALA A 51 -22.86 15.99 0.07
CA ALA A 51 -23.19 16.48 1.41
C ALA A 51 -24.70 16.41 1.70
N ASP A 52 -25.53 16.81 0.72
CA ASP A 52 -27.00 16.82 0.85
C ASP A 52 -27.61 15.42 0.95
N ARG A 53 -26.90 14.39 0.46
CA ARG A 53 -27.36 13.00 0.43
C ARG A 53 -26.82 12.15 1.58
N ILE A 54 -25.68 12.55 2.14
CA ILE A 54 -25.01 11.81 3.22
C ILE A 54 -25.68 12.07 4.57
N GLY A 55 -26.35 13.21 4.72
CA GLY A 55 -26.82 13.71 5.99
C GLY A 55 -25.64 14.19 6.88
N GLU A 56 -25.95 14.72 8.05
CA GLU A 56 -24.92 15.11 9.00
C GLU A 56 -24.15 13.87 9.45
N TRP A 57 -22.83 13.86 9.19
CA TRP A 57 -21.95 12.96 9.87
C TRP A 57 -22.01 13.25 11.36
N GLU A 58 -22.30 12.23 12.15
CA GLU A 58 -22.17 12.38 13.58
C GLU A 58 -20.76 12.87 13.88
N SER A 59 -20.68 13.97 14.62
CA SER A 59 -19.43 14.65 14.96
C SER A 59 -18.36 13.74 15.58
N GLU A 60 -18.75 12.55 16.00
CA GLU A 60 -17.93 11.55 16.65
C GLU A 60 -17.50 10.37 15.78
N HIS A 61 -18.02 10.27 14.54
CA HIS A 61 -17.73 9.11 13.67
C HIS A 61 -16.22 8.82 13.51
N HIS A 62 -15.39 9.85 13.47
CA HIS A 62 -13.94 9.71 13.36
C HIS A 62 -13.27 9.24 14.68
N ARG A 63 -13.95 9.28 15.81
CA ARG A 63 -13.49 8.74 17.11
C ARG A 63 -13.78 7.26 17.27
N LEU A 64 -14.62 6.70 16.42
CA LEU A 64 -15.02 5.31 16.50
C LEU A 64 -13.89 4.39 16.02
N THR A 65 -13.79 3.22 16.64
CA THR A 65 -12.97 2.13 16.12
C THR A 65 -13.52 1.61 14.78
N ASP A 66 -12.67 0.98 13.97
CA ASP A 66 -13.11 0.43 12.66
C ASP A 66 -14.27 -0.56 12.80
N SER A 67 -14.36 -1.29 13.92
CA SER A 67 -15.47 -2.21 14.20
C SER A 67 -16.76 -1.48 14.53
N GLU A 68 -16.69 -0.39 15.28
CA GLU A 68 -17.84 0.45 15.63
C GLU A 68 -18.37 1.21 14.42
N ARG A 69 -17.46 1.76 13.58
CA ARG A 69 -17.84 2.37 12.29
C ARG A 69 -18.62 1.38 11.42
N ARG A 70 -18.12 0.15 11.26
CA ARG A 70 -18.78 -0.90 10.49
C ARG A 70 -20.16 -1.26 11.07
N LYS A 71 -20.34 -1.24 12.39
CA LYS A 71 -21.64 -1.49 13.03
C LYS A 71 -22.61 -0.34 12.77
N GLN A 72 -22.16 0.90 12.91
CA GLN A 72 -23.01 2.08 12.65
C GLN A 72 -23.39 2.18 11.17
N GLU A 73 -22.43 1.92 10.26
CA GLU A 73 -22.67 1.91 8.82
C GLU A 73 -23.68 0.85 8.39
N ARG A 74 -23.72 -0.31 9.04
CA ARG A 74 -24.72 -1.36 8.77
C ARG A 74 -26.15 -0.97 9.14
N GLY A 75 -26.31 -0.11 10.15
CA GLY A 75 -27.62 0.34 10.63
C GLY A 75 -28.21 1.54 9.87
N ARG A 76 -27.40 2.24 9.05
CA ARG A 76 -27.82 3.46 8.35
C ARG A 76 -28.10 3.18 6.88
N VAL A 77 -29.36 3.28 6.53
CA VAL A 77 -29.88 3.00 5.17
C VAL A 77 -29.45 4.06 4.13
N ARG A 78 -28.95 5.22 4.55
CA ARG A 78 -28.85 6.39 3.66
C ARG A 78 -27.55 6.51 2.87
N PHE A 79 -26.41 6.13 3.39
CA PHE A 79 -25.16 6.24 2.62
C PHE A 79 -24.01 5.41 3.20
N HIS A 80 -23.51 4.47 2.42
CA HIS A 80 -22.39 3.66 2.84
C HIS A 80 -21.17 3.91 1.96
N LEU A 81 -20.34 4.86 2.37
CA LEU A 81 -18.97 4.97 1.86
C LEU A 81 -18.10 3.74 2.23
N GLY A 82 -18.61 2.87 3.10
CA GLY A 82 -17.98 1.59 3.45
C GLY A 82 -17.85 0.59 2.31
N GLY A 83 -18.46 0.86 1.14
CA GLY A 83 -18.22 0.12 -0.11
C GLY A 83 -17.06 0.66 -0.93
N LEU A 84 -16.51 1.83 -0.58
CA LEU A 84 -15.35 2.40 -1.26
C LEU A 84 -14.09 1.58 -0.97
N LYS A 85 -13.42 1.17 -2.02
CA LYS A 85 -12.08 0.56 -1.96
C LYS A 85 -11.17 1.36 -2.85
N SER A 86 -9.93 1.51 -2.46
CA SER A 86 -8.92 2.20 -3.28
C SER A 86 -7.55 1.55 -3.17
N TRP A 87 -6.72 1.73 -4.17
CA TRP A 87 -5.35 1.20 -4.26
C TRP A 87 -4.43 2.28 -4.83
N GLY A 88 -3.16 2.25 -4.47
CA GLY A 88 -2.20 3.29 -4.79
C GLY A 88 -2.20 4.41 -3.74
N PRO A 89 -1.60 5.56 -4.05
CA PRO A 89 -1.08 5.93 -5.37
C PRO A 89 0.26 5.28 -5.70
N PHE A 90 0.51 5.10 -6.98
CA PHE A 90 1.75 4.60 -7.57
C PHE A 90 2.33 5.67 -8.50
N PRO A 91 3.65 5.85 -8.60
CA PRO A 91 4.24 6.73 -9.62
C PRO A 91 3.86 6.25 -11.03
N LYS A 92 3.59 7.19 -11.93
CA LYS A 92 3.27 6.93 -13.32
C LYS A 92 3.96 7.96 -14.20
N ASN A 93 4.58 7.51 -15.29
CA ASN A 93 5.14 8.34 -16.34
C ASN A 93 4.80 7.75 -17.71
N ASP A 94 5.46 8.21 -18.77
CA ASP A 94 5.23 7.74 -20.14
C ASP A 94 5.61 6.26 -20.34
N GLU A 95 6.51 5.70 -19.51
CA GLU A 95 6.87 4.27 -19.54
C GLU A 95 5.76 3.40 -18.91
N GLY A 96 4.99 3.93 -17.97
CA GLY A 96 3.91 3.22 -17.29
C GLY A 96 3.82 3.51 -15.80
N ILE A 97 3.20 2.57 -15.09
CA ILE A 97 3.06 2.60 -13.63
C ILE A 97 4.25 1.90 -12.99
N TRP A 98 4.73 2.47 -11.88
CA TRP A 98 5.85 1.95 -11.11
C TRP A 98 5.38 1.43 -9.76
N VAL A 99 5.86 0.25 -9.38
CA VAL A 99 5.58 -0.36 -8.07
C VAL A 99 6.88 -0.49 -7.28
N THR A 100 6.80 -0.58 -5.97
CA THR A 100 8.00 -0.75 -5.16
C THR A 100 8.73 -2.03 -5.54
N THR A 101 10.02 -1.93 -5.77
CA THR A 101 10.88 -3.07 -6.11
C THR A 101 10.81 -4.13 -5.01
N PRO A 102 10.58 -5.41 -5.36
CA PRO A 102 10.60 -6.50 -4.38
C PRO A 102 11.93 -6.60 -3.64
N ALA A 103 11.87 -6.86 -2.33
CA ALA A 103 13.03 -6.85 -1.45
C ALA A 103 14.02 -8.01 -1.70
N ASP A 104 13.60 -9.00 -2.46
CA ASP A 104 14.43 -10.13 -2.89
C ASP A 104 15.14 -9.89 -4.24
N LEU A 105 14.81 -8.80 -4.97
CA LEU A 105 15.46 -8.49 -6.24
C LEU A 105 16.89 -7.98 -6.01
N LEU A 106 17.82 -8.45 -6.82
CA LEU A 106 19.25 -8.10 -6.74
C LEU A 106 19.63 -7.07 -7.80
N ALA A 107 20.61 -6.21 -7.48
CA ALA A 107 21.06 -5.15 -8.39
C ALA A 107 21.63 -5.66 -9.72
N GLN A 108 22.24 -6.83 -9.70
CA GLN A 108 22.87 -7.44 -10.87
C GLN A 108 21.91 -8.35 -11.67
N GLY A 109 20.61 -8.27 -11.37
CA GLY A 109 19.63 -9.23 -11.85
C GLY A 109 19.57 -10.49 -10.98
N GLY A 110 18.52 -11.29 -11.14
CA GLY A 110 18.23 -12.42 -10.28
C GLY A 110 17.53 -12.03 -8.98
N VAL A 111 17.16 -13.02 -8.20
CA VAL A 111 16.47 -12.86 -6.91
C VAL A 111 17.20 -13.63 -5.82
N ALA A 112 17.16 -13.10 -4.61
CA ALA A 112 17.41 -13.89 -3.43
C ALA A 112 16.23 -14.83 -3.20
N ALA A 113 16.48 -16.08 -2.79
CA ALA A 113 15.45 -17.06 -2.56
C ALA A 113 15.76 -17.89 -1.29
N PRO A 114 14.82 -18.67 -0.78
CA PRO A 114 15.05 -19.57 0.32
C PRO A 114 16.22 -20.55 0.01
N LEU A 115 17.13 -20.68 0.97
CA LEU A 115 18.27 -21.59 0.89
C LEU A 115 17.93 -22.92 1.54
N LEU A 116 18.15 -24.01 0.83
CA LEU A 116 18.07 -25.33 1.40
C LEU A 116 19.37 -25.62 2.18
N LEU A 117 19.30 -25.50 3.51
CA LEU A 117 20.44 -25.78 4.38
C LEU A 117 20.60 -27.28 4.59
N PRO A 118 21.85 -27.79 4.77
CA PRO A 118 22.08 -29.15 5.22
C PRO A 118 21.36 -29.42 6.55
N GLU A 119 20.89 -30.65 6.79
CA GLU A 119 20.16 -31.05 8.00
C GLU A 119 20.89 -30.73 9.31
N THR A 120 22.20 -30.61 9.29
CA THR A 120 23.03 -30.23 10.43
C THR A 120 23.12 -28.74 10.70
N GLY A 121 22.52 -27.91 9.84
CA GLY A 121 22.54 -26.45 9.96
C GLY A 121 21.68 -25.98 11.13
N ARG A 122 22.27 -25.21 12.07
CA ARG A 122 21.49 -24.48 13.08
C ARG A 122 21.20 -23.07 12.59
N SER A 123 19.95 -22.64 12.71
CA SER A 123 19.54 -21.29 12.35
C SER A 123 18.88 -20.62 13.57
N ASN A 124 19.10 -19.31 13.72
CA ASN A 124 18.42 -18.45 14.69
C ASN A 124 17.26 -17.67 14.06
N LEU A 125 16.71 -18.18 12.98
CA LEU A 125 15.54 -17.56 12.36
C LEU A 125 14.38 -17.48 13.34
N PRO A 126 13.64 -16.37 13.35
CA PRO A 126 12.45 -16.26 14.18
C PRO A 126 11.37 -17.24 13.70
N GLU A 127 10.63 -17.82 14.64
CA GLU A 127 9.43 -18.59 14.30
C GLU A 127 8.48 -17.74 13.44
N PRO A 128 7.82 -18.32 12.44
CA PRO A 128 7.81 -19.73 12.02
C PRO A 128 8.77 -20.06 10.88
N LEU A 129 9.75 -19.20 10.58
CA LEU A 129 10.61 -19.34 9.42
C LEU A 129 11.52 -20.58 9.52
N GLN A 130 11.65 -21.30 8.41
CA GLN A 130 12.45 -22.51 8.30
C GLN A 130 13.72 -22.29 7.49
N TYR A 131 13.66 -21.40 6.50
CA TYR A 131 14.75 -21.18 5.55
C TYR A 131 15.20 -19.73 5.57
N PRO A 132 16.54 -19.47 5.62
CA PRO A 132 17.04 -18.13 5.37
C PRO A 132 16.91 -17.79 3.89
N VAL A 133 16.74 -16.50 3.60
CA VAL A 133 16.74 -15.99 2.22
C VAL A 133 18.14 -15.49 1.90
N GLY A 134 18.68 -15.91 0.79
CA GLY A 134 20.01 -15.55 0.34
C GLY A 134 20.21 -15.66 -1.16
N SER A 135 21.44 -15.42 -1.61
CA SER A 135 21.86 -15.49 -3.01
C SER A 135 23.31 -15.90 -3.10
N PHE A 136 23.70 -16.57 -4.19
CA PHE A 136 25.10 -16.82 -4.53
C PHE A 136 25.76 -15.68 -5.32
N ALA A 137 25.00 -14.65 -5.69
CA ALA A 137 25.62 -13.46 -6.26
C ALA A 137 26.65 -12.88 -5.27
N GLY A 138 27.80 -12.49 -5.78
CA GLY A 138 28.84 -11.89 -4.96
C GLY A 138 28.30 -10.70 -4.15
N ALA A 139 28.81 -10.50 -2.93
CA ALA A 139 28.39 -9.40 -2.09
C ALA A 139 28.66 -8.07 -2.82
N THR A 140 27.62 -7.28 -3.02
CA THR A 140 27.70 -5.94 -3.61
C THR A 140 27.04 -4.93 -2.69
N LYS A 141 27.55 -3.67 -2.74
CA LYS A 141 26.89 -2.53 -2.09
C LYS A 141 25.79 -1.92 -2.97
N GLU A 142 25.76 -2.31 -4.23
CA GLU A 142 24.74 -1.85 -5.18
C GLU A 142 23.37 -2.41 -4.79
N LYS A 143 22.35 -1.57 -4.97
CA LYS A 143 20.95 -1.93 -4.77
C LYS A 143 20.20 -1.71 -6.08
N PRO A 144 19.18 -2.51 -6.37
CA PRO A 144 18.27 -2.19 -7.49
C PRO A 144 17.60 -0.83 -7.24
N GLY A 145 17.09 -0.21 -8.31
CA GLY A 145 16.27 0.97 -8.16
C GLY A 145 15.07 0.69 -7.24
N GLU A 146 14.60 1.72 -6.54
CA GLU A 146 13.51 1.59 -5.58
C GLU A 146 12.17 1.24 -6.23
N TRP A 147 12.05 1.47 -7.54
CA TRP A 147 10.81 1.29 -8.30
C TRP A 147 11.02 0.37 -9.49
N LEU A 148 10.13 -0.62 -9.62
CA LEU A 148 10.05 -1.58 -10.73
C LEU A 148 8.89 -1.19 -11.63
N LEU A 149 9.09 -1.22 -12.94
CA LEU A 149 8.02 -0.98 -13.91
C LEU A 149 6.96 -2.09 -13.81
N LEU A 150 5.70 -1.72 -13.73
CA LEU A 150 4.60 -2.66 -13.50
C LEU A 150 4.48 -3.72 -14.62
N SER A 151 4.79 -3.38 -15.86
CA SER A 151 4.82 -4.34 -16.98
C SER A 151 5.87 -5.43 -16.80
N GLU A 152 6.94 -5.18 -16.03
CA GLU A 152 8.00 -6.15 -15.73
C GLU A 152 7.64 -7.07 -14.55
N LEU A 153 6.57 -6.71 -13.82
CA LEU A 153 6.17 -7.50 -12.64
C LEU A 153 5.80 -8.94 -13.00
N ALA A 154 5.17 -9.16 -14.16
CA ALA A 154 4.80 -10.50 -14.62
C ALA A 154 6.04 -11.37 -14.83
N HIS A 155 7.10 -10.84 -15.45
CA HIS A 155 8.38 -11.52 -15.62
C HIS A 155 9.01 -11.88 -14.27
N TYR A 156 9.07 -10.91 -13.34
CA TYR A 156 9.57 -11.17 -12.00
C TYR A 156 8.78 -12.27 -11.28
N LEU A 157 7.44 -12.27 -11.36
CA LEU A 157 6.58 -13.28 -10.74
C LEU A 157 6.74 -14.67 -11.39
N ALA A 158 7.07 -14.72 -12.68
CA ALA A 158 7.41 -15.93 -13.41
C ALA A 158 8.85 -16.43 -13.15
N GLY A 159 9.65 -15.69 -12.36
CA GLY A 159 11.06 -16.02 -12.11
C GLY A 159 12.01 -15.62 -13.23
N GLU A 160 11.55 -14.84 -14.20
CA GLU A 160 12.32 -14.29 -15.33
C GLU A 160 12.90 -12.93 -14.90
N THR A 161 14.03 -12.95 -14.21
CA THR A 161 14.55 -11.75 -13.53
C THR A 161 15.74 -11.10 -14.23
N GLU A 162 16.11 -11.56 -15.39
CA GLU A 162 17.13 -10.93 -16.21
C GLU A 162 16.58 -9.66 -16.88
N LYS A 163 17.27 -8.54 -16.68
CA LYS A 163 16.97 -7.25 -17.34
C LYS A 163 15.65 -6.56 -16.94
N LEU A 164 15.20 -6.73 -15.71
CA LEU A 164 14.04 -6.00 -15.21
C LEU A 164 14.32 -4.49 -15.14
N ARG A 165 13.38 -3.67 -15.60
CA ARG A 165 13.48 -2.20 -15.57
C ARG A 165 13.20 -1.68 -14.16
N THR A 166 14.23 -1.24 -13.46
CA THR A 166 14.11 -0.55 -12.17
C THR A 166 14.73 0.84 -12.25
N VAL A 167 14.17 1.78 -11.51
CA VAL A 167 14.69 3.16 -11.43
C VAL A 167 14.83 3.62 -9.99
N PRO A 168 15.81 4.48 -9.69
CA PRO A 168 15.89 5.13 -8.40
C PRO A 168 14.77 6.17 -8.24
N ALA A 169 14.37 6.40 -6.99
CA ALA A 169 13.27 7.33 -6.66
C ALA A 169 13.46 8.73 -7.27
N ARG A 170 14.70 9.20 -7.37
CA ARG A 170 15.04 10.52 -7.93
C ARG A 170 14.67 10.69 -9.42
N GLU A 171 14.40 9.63 -10.16
CA GLU A 171 13.89 9.71 -11.54
C GLU A 171 12.37 9.95 -11.59
N LEU A 172 11.68 9.76 -10.47
CA LEU A 172 10.22 9.90 -10.38
C LEU A 172 9.83 11.08 -9.49
N TYR A 173 10.58 11.34 -8.42
CA TYR A 173 10.29 12.44 -7.50
C TYR A 173 11.51 12.80 -6.66
N LEU A 174 11.48 14.03 -6.12
CA LEU A 174 12.51 14.57 -5.24
C LEU A 174 11.91 14.99 -3.89
N ALA A 175 12.73 14.92 -2.84
CA ALA A 175 12.46 15.59 -1.59
C ALA A 175 12.97 17.05 -1.68
N GLU A 176 12.05 18.01 -1.58
CA GLU A 176 12.35 19.43 -1.59
C GLU A 176 12.28 19.97 -0.17
N ALA A 177 13.44 20.34 0.39
CA ALA A 177 13.50 20.93 1.72
C ALA A 177 13.07 22.41 1.66
N ARG A 178 12.10 22.81 2.48
CA ARG A 178 11.67 24.19 2.64
C ARG A 178 11.85 24.61 4.09
N PRO A 179 12.78 25.55 4.37
CA PRO A 179 12.90 26.10 5.71
C PRO A 179 11.70 27.01 6.04
N GLY A 180 11.31 27.00 7.28
CA GLY A 180 10.28 27.87 7.82
C GLY A 180 10.67 28.44 9.18
N ILE A 181 10.08 29.57 9.54
CA ILE A 181 10.28 30.23 10.84
C ILE A 181 8.93 30.43 11.51
N GLY A 182 8.88 30.24 12.82
CA GLY A 182 7.75 30.67 13.63
C GLY A 182 7.75 32.19 13.77
N ILE A 183 6.63 32.83 13.51
CA ILE A 183 6.44 34.27 13.70
C ILE A 183 5.50 34.45 14.87
N ASP A 184 5.94 35.20 15.90
CA ASP A 184 5.09 35.69 16.97
C ASP A 184 4.06 36.68 16.39
N ALA A 185 2.78 36.33 16.53
CA ALA A 185 1.69 37.12 15.96
C ALA A 185 1.54 38.54 16.55
N GLU A 186 1.93 38.72 17.81
CA GLU A 186 1.84 40.01 18.51
C GLU A 186 3.04 40.90 18.19
N ARG A 187 4.23 40.31 18.23
CA ARG A 187 5.49 41.03 18.01
C ARG A 187 5.86 41.16 16.54
N ARG A 188 5.24 40.38 15.67
CA ARG A 188 5.58 40.25 14.23
C ARG A 188 7.08 39.98 13.99
N ALA A 189 7.72 39.35 14.96
CA ALA A 189 9.13 38.99 14.95
C ALA A 189 9.30 37.45 14.92
N VAL A 190 10.49 37.02 14.57
CA VAL A 190 10.84 35.58 14.61
C VAL A 190 10.79 35.12 16.08
N GLU A 191 10.06 34.06 16.33
CA GLU A 191 10.04 33.40 17.63
C GLU A 191 11.32 32.60 17.80
N GLU A 192 12.10 32.93 18.84
CA GLU A 192 13.40 32.30 19.09
C GLU A 192 13.28 30.79 19.27
N GLY A 193 14.13 30.01 18.57
CA GLY A 193 14.10 28.54 18.62
C GLY A 193 13.03 27.86 17.75
N ARG A 194 12.25 28.61 16.95
CA ARG A 194 11.24 28.06 16.05
C ARG A 194 11.65 28.11 14.57
N PHE A 195 12.87 27.68 14.32
CA PHE A 195 13.28 27.32 12.95
C PHE A 195 12.90 25.86 12.69
N TYR A 196 12.24 25.60 11.57
CA TYR A 196 11.93 24.24 11.14
C TYR A 196 12.26 24.08 9.67
N SER A 197 12.61 22.86 9.27
CA SER A 197 12.68 22.45 7.89
C SER A 197 11.62 21.39 7.62
N ALA A 198 10.91 21.52 6.52
CA ALA A 198 9.93 20.54 6.08
C ALA A 198 10.31 20.01 4.70
N GLU A 199 10.30 18.68 4.55
CA GLU A 199 10.55 18.04 3.27
C GLU A 199 9.23 17.80 2.54
N TYR A 200 9.15 18.30 1.33
CA TYR A 200 8.01 18.16 0.42
C TYR A 200 8.36 17.18 -0.69
N LEU A 201 7.35 16.46 -1.14
CA LEU A 201 7.42 15.63 -2.33
C LEU A 201 7.18 16.49 -3.56
N ARG A 202 8.17 16.55 -4.46
CA ARG A 202 8.04 17.14 -5.81
C ARG A 202 8.13 16.02 -6.82
N LEU A 203 7.09 15.88 -7.66
CA LEU A 203 7.13 14.97 -8.79
C LEU A 203 8.05 15.52 -9.88
N GLU A 204 8.78 14.64 -10.53
CA GLU A 204 9.56 14.99 -11.73
C GLU A 204 8.64 15.34 -12.90
N LYS A 205 9.19 16.04 -13.90
CA LYS A 205 8.42 16.45 -15.07
C LYS A 205 7.91 15.23 -15.84
N GLY A 206 6.62 15.21 -16.13
CA GLY A 206 5.97 14.08 -16.80
C GLY A 206 5.57 12.94 -15.87
N VAL A 207 5.79 13.09 -14.57
CA VAL A 207 5.35 12.12 -13.56
C VAL A 207 4.02 12.56 -12.94
N SER A 208 3.12 11.62 -12.80
CA SER A 208 1.85 11.71 -12.07
C SER A 208 1.73 10.58 -11.05
N MET A 209 0.60 10.51 -10.39
CA MET A 209 0.29 9.41 -9.47
C MET A 209 -0.92 8.63 -9.99
N ALA A 210 -0.74 7.35 -10.31
CA ALA A 210 -1.82 6.44 -10.66
C ALA A 210 -2.46 5.86 -9.40
N ALA A 211 -3.77 5.84 -9.35
CA ALA A 211 -4.52 5.19 -8.29
C ALA A 211 -5.73 4.45 -8.88
N PHE A 212 -6.27 3.53 -8.12
CA PHE A 212 -7.43 2.75 -8.51
C PHE A 212 -8.48 2.82 -7.42
N ALA A 213 -9.75 2.84 -7.81
CA ALA A 213 -10.83 2.83 -6.86
C ALA A 213 -12.02 2.03 -7.38
N SER A 214 -12.80 1.47 -6.46
CA SER A 214 -14.11 0.91 -6.75
C SER A 214 -15.09 1.28 -5.65
N CYS A 215 -16.33 1.52 -6.03
CA CYS A 215 -17.42 1.68 -5.09
C CYS A 215 -18.53 0.71 -5.47
N ALA A 216 -19.06 -0.01 -4.49
CA ALA A 216 -20.23 -0.86 -4.75
C ALA A 216 -21.43 0.04 -5.04
N ALA A 217 -22.05 -0.15 -6.21
CA ALA A 217 -23.31 0.51 -6.51
C ALA A 217 -24.37 0.13 -5.47
N LYS A 218 -25.14 1.12 -5.02
CA LYS A 218 -26.20 0.93 -4.03
C LYS A 218 -27.47 1.63 -4.46
N LYS A 219 -28.60 1.05 -4.07
CA LYS A 219 -29.89 1.70 -4.28
C LYS A 219 -30.03 2.91 -3.36
N TYR A 220 -30.17 4.06 -3.99
CA TYR A 220 -30.44 5.33 -3.35
C TYR A 220 -31.77 5.87 -3.90
N ASP A 221 -32.77 6.08 -3.05
CA ASP A 221 -34.14 6.44 -3.45
C ASP A 221 -34.68 5.57 -4.60
N GLY A 222 -34.38 4.26 -4.58
CA GLY A 222 -34.80 3.29 -5.58
C GLY A 222 -33.90 3.19 -6.81
N VAL A 223 -32.93 4.09 -6.97
CA VAL A 223 -31.96 4.12 -8.09
C VAL A 223 -30.63 3.53 -7.65
N GLU A 224 -30.11 2.58 -8.43
CA GLU A 224 -28.78 2.03 -8.21
C GLU A 224 -27.71 3.07 -8.65
N THR A 225 -26.91 3.53 -7.69
CA THR A 225 -25.95 4.62 -7.91
C THR A 225 -24.54 4.14 -7.60
N ASP A 226 -23.62 4.27 -8.58
CA ASP A 226 -22.18 4.19 -8.37
C ASP A 226 -21.66 5.60 -8.05
N MET A 227 -21.16 5.78 -6.83
CA MET A 227 -20.75 7.09 -6.33
C MET A 227 -19.52 7.66 -7.04
N LEU A 228 -18.64 6.80 -7.55
CA LEU A 228 -17.49 7.25 -8.34
C LEU A 228 -17.94 7.71 -9.72
N GLU A 229 -18.85 6.98 -10.37
CA GLU A 229 -19.48 7.41 -11.62
C GLU A 229 -20.15 8.77 -11.46
N GLU A 230 -20.89 8.95 -10.37
CA GLU A 230 -21.57 10.21 -10.05
C GLU A 230 -20.58 11.37 -9.80
N LEU A 231 -19.43 11.08 -9.13
CA LEU A 231 -18.40 12.09 -8.88
C LEU A 231 -17.82 12.67 -10.19
N PHE A 232 -17.71 11.82 -11.22
CA PHE A 232 -17.12 12.18 -12.51
C PHE A 232 -18.15 12.38 -13.63
N ARG A 233 -19.47 12.41 -13.32
CA ARG A 233 -20.53 12.48 -14.32
C ARG A 233 -20.43 13.71 -15.23
N ASP A 234 -20.25 14.87 -14.63
CA ASP A 234 -20.25 16.14 -15.34
C ASP A 234 -18.87 16.50 -15.91
N THR A 235 -17.83 16.08 -15.24
CA THR A 235 -16.44 16.31 -15.64
C THR A 235 -15.58 15.11 -15.24
N ASN A 236 -14.65 14.69 -16.08
CA ASN A 236 -13.68 13.65 -15.73
C ASN A 236 -12.65 14.12 -14.70
N ARG A 237 -12.94 15.19 -13.94
CA ARG A 237 -11.99 15.87 -13.05
C ARG A 237 -12.63 16.20 -11.71
N SER A 238 -11.82 16.13 -10.66
CA SER A 238 -12.16 16.61 -9.34
C SER A 238 -10.91 17.14 -8.65
N ASP A 239 -11.07 18.08 -7.72
CA ASP A 239 -9.95 18.54 -6.89
C ASP A 239 -9.96 17.83 -5.55
N LEU A 240 -8.79 17.28 -5.17
CA LEU A 240 -8.55 16.67 -3.88
C LEU A 240 -7.72 17.60 -2.99
N ILE A 241 -8.07 17.67 -1.72
CA ILE A 241 -7.12 18.08 -0.68
C ILE A 241 -6.30 16.83 -0.35
N PHE A 242 -4.99 16.89 -0.66
CA PHE A 242 -4.13 15.72 -0.58
C PHE A 242 -2.81 16.07 0.09
N GLY A 243 -2.56 15.44 1.24
CA GLY A 243 -1.42 15.76 2.08
C GLY A 243 -1.71 16.85 3.11
N GLY A 244 -0.66 17.22 3.86
CA GLY A 244 -0.68 18.29 4.84
C GLY A 244 -0.57 19.67 4.20
N GLN A 245 -0.67 20.72 5.03
CA GLN A 245 -0.50 22.12 4.64
C GLN A 245 -1.41 22.56 3.47
N ARG A 246 -2.61 21.97 3.38
CA ARG A 246 -3.59 22.21 2.30
C ARG A 246 -3.07 21.88 0.90
N GLY A 247 -2.17 20.90 0.79
CA GLY A 247 -1.76 20.37 -0.50
C GLY A 247 -2.97 19.99 -1.34
N THR A 248 -2.93 20.26 -2.64
CA THR A 248 -4.03 19.96 -3.57
C THR A 248 -3.51 19.19 -4.77
N ALA A 249 -4.33 18.28 -5.24
CA ALA A 249 -4.10 17.55 -6.47
C ALA A 249 -5.37 17.55 -7.32
N ARG A 250 -5.19 17.70 -8.64
CA ARG A 250 -6.25 17.46 -9.60
C ARG A 250 -6.36 15.95 -9.80
N LEU A 251 -7.55 15.42 -9.61
CA LEU A 251 -7.88 14.03 -9.87
C LEU A 251 -8.58 13.92 -11.22
N GLU A 252 -8.07 13.08 -12.10
CA GLU A 252 -8.67 12.76 -13.39
C GLU A 252 -9.11 11.28 -13.38
N CYS A 253 -10.27 11.01 -13.98
CA CYS A 253 -10.76 9.65 -14.15
C CYS A 253 -10.45 9.17 -15.56
N GLY A 254 -9.68 8.09 -15.66
CA GLY A 254 -9.41 7.40 -16.92
C GLY A 254 -10.68 6.76 -17.49
N ARG A 255 -10.72 6.61 -18.80
CA ARG A 255 -11.83 5.91 -19.50
C ARG A 255 -11.73 4.39 -19.37
N SER A 256 -10.55 3.88 -19.07
CA SER A 256 -10.30 2.44 -18.96
C SER A 256 -10.68 1.95 -17.57
N ARG A 257 -11.33 0.80 -17.53
CA ARG A 257 -11.69 0.08 -16.30
C ARG A 257 -10.80 -1.16 -16.20
N THR A 258 -9.51 -0.93 -16.02
CA THR A 258 -8.51 -2.00 -15.94
C THR A 258 -8.23 -2.42 -14.51
N ALA A 259 -7.87 -3.67 -14.31
CA ALA A 259 -7.26 -4.12 -13.07
C ALA A 259 -5.80 -3.66 -13.02
N LEU A 260 -5.31 -3.30 -11.84
CA LEU A 260 -3.90 -2.94 -11.65
C LEU A 260 -2.96 -4.10 -12.03
N VAL A 261 -3.37 -5.32 -11.77
CA VAL A 261 -2.63 -6.53 -12.11
C VAL A 261 -3.55 -7.52 -12.81
N GLU A 262 -2.98 -8.28 -13.74
CA GLU A 262 -3.68 -9.36 -14.42
C GLU A 262 -4.20 -10.40 -13.40
N PRO A 263 -5.31 -11.09 -13.67
CA PRO A 263 -5.79 -12.16 -12.81
C PRO A 263 -4.74 -13.25 -12.67
N PRO A 264 -4.76 -14.03 -11.57
CA PRO A 264 -3.85 -15.16 -11.43
C PRO A 264 -4.10 -16.17 -12.56
N PRO A 265 -3.05 -16.86 -13.04
CA PRO A 265 -3.20 -17.88 -14.09
C PRO A 265 -4.16 -18.98 -13.64
N ASP A 266 -4.83 -19.62 -14.58
CA ASP A 266 -5.79 -20.71 -14.31
C ASP A 266 -5.14 -21.92 -13.63
N SER A 267 -3.84 -22.13 -13.84
CA SER A 267 -3.04 -23.15 -13.16
C SER A 267 -1.75 -22.54 -12.61
N PHE A 268 -1.38 -22.92 -11.39
CA PHE A 268 -0.12 -22.50 -10.79
C PHE A 268 0.93 -23.59 -10.93
N PRO A 269 2.11 -23.29 -11.49
CA PRO A 269 3.13 -24.30 -11.68
C PRO A 269 3.82 -24.64 -10.35
N GLY A 270 3.65 -25.88 -9.89
CA GLY A 270 4.25 -26.37 -8.65
C GLY A 270 3.48 -25.98 -7.38
N ASN A 271 4.10 -26.19 -6.25
CA ASN A 271 3.50 -25.99 -4.92
C ASN A 271 4.19 -24.90 -4.06
N ARG A 272 4.99 -24.03 -4.69
CA ARG A 272 5.73 -22.95 -3.99
C ARG A 272 5.28 -21.59 -4.47
N VAL A 273 4.65 -20.84 -3.58
CA VAL A 273 4.07 -19.52 -3.86
C VAL A 273 4.85 -18.46 -3.10
N LYS A 274 5.37 -17.43 -3.78
CA LYS A 274 5.77 -16.19 -3.13
C LYS A 274 4.64 -15.16 -3.22
N TRP A 275 4.43 -14.41 -2.14
CA TRP A 275 3.49 -13.30 -2.09
C TRP A 275 4.24 -12.00 -1.85
N VAL A 276 4.09 -11.06 -2.78
CA VAL A 276 4.82 -9.80 -2.80
C VAL A 276 3.86 -8.66 -2.53
N LEU A 277 4.17 -7.82 -1.55
CA LEU A 277 3.36 -6.65 -1.23
C LEU A 277 3.64 -5.51 -2.22
N LEU A 278 2.62 -5.08 -2.95
CA LEU A 278 2.65 -3.86 -3.78
C LEU A 278 2.30 -2.60 -2.97
N SER A 279 1.66 -2.75 -1.82
CA SER A 279 1.38 -1.67 -0.88
C SER A 279 1.74 -2.10 0.55
N PRO A 280 2.00 -1.15 1.46
CA PRO A 280 2.32 -1.50 2.84
C PRO A 280 1.24 -2.35 3.49
N GLY A 281 1.64 -3.36 4.26
CA GLY A 281 0.74 -4.26 5.00
C GLY A 281 0.62 -3.87 6.46
N PHE A 282 -0.61 -3.85 7.00
CA PHE A 282 -0.85 -3.69 8.43
C PHE A 282 -1.20 -5.04 9.05
N PHE A 283 -0.32 -5.55 9.89
CA PHE A 283 -0.51 -6.79 10.63
C PHE A 283 -0.41 -6.52 12.12
N CYS A 284 -1.43 -6.91 12.88
CA CYS A 284 -1.55 -6.57 14.31
C CYS A 284 -0.44 -7.19 15.17
N ARG A 285 0.21 -8.23 14.68
CA ARG A 285 1.28 -8.97 15.38
C ARG A 285 2.67 -8.75 14.78
N GLY A 286 2.91 -7.58 14.18
CA GLY A 286 4.20 -7.21 13.61
C GLY A 286 4.29 -7.47 12.11
N TRP A 287 5.20 -8.35 11.67
CA TRP A 287 5.42 -8.62 10.25
C TRP A 287 4.65 -9.84 9.72
N ILE A 288 4.15 -10.70 10.60
CA ILE A 288 3.40 -11.92 10.23
C ILE A 288 1.93 -11.56 10.02
N PRO A 289 1.34 -11.87 8.86
CA PRO A 289 -0.09 -11.70 8.62
C PRO A 289 -0.93 -12.46 9.66
N GLY A 290 -2.01 -11.86 10.15
CA GLY A 290 -2.86 -12.46 11.18
C GLY A 290 -3.56 -13.76 10.77
N TRP A 291 -3.57 -14.05 9.47
CA TRP A 291 -4.06 -15.30 8.90
C TRP A 291 -2.96 -16.38 8.77
N VAL A 292 -1.78 -16.15 9.31
CA VAL A 292 -0.70 -17.13 9.46
C VAL A 292 -0.51 -17.43 10.93
N ASP A 293 -0.47 -18.69 11.31
CA ASP A 293 -0.14 -19.11 12.67
C ASP A 293 1.33 -18.79 12.98
N GLN A 294 1.58 -18.11 14.08
CA GLN A 294 2.91 -17.58 14.41
C GLN A 294 3.95 -18.65 14.77
N LYS A 295 3.51 -19.80 15.23
CA LYS A 295 4.41 -20.87 15.65
C LYS A 295 4.68 -21.87 14.52
N SER A 296 3.60 -22.34 13.89
CA SER A 296 3.70 -23.38 12.86
C SER A 296 3.89 -22.82 11.44
N GLY A 297 3.59 -21.53 11.22
CA GLY A 297 3.53 -20.94 9.88
C GLY A 297 2.31 -21.37 9.05
N ALA A 298 1.41 -22.17 9.62
CA ALA A 298 0.24 -22.66 8.89
C ALA A 298 -0.68 -21.53 8.46
N VAL A 299 -1.14 -21.60 7.21
CA VAL A 299 -2.05 -20.65 6.61
C VAL A 299 -3.48 -20.96 7.01
N MET A 300 -4.19 -19.99 7.59
CA MET A 300 -5.57 -20.13 8.07
C MET A 300 -6.60 -19.55 7.10
N LEU A 301 -6.27 -19.49 5.81
CA LEU A 301 -7.16 -19.00 4.77
C LEU A 301 -8.03 -20.13 4.20
N ARG A 302 -9.21 -19.73 3.72
CA ARG A 302 -10.14 -20.61 3.02
C ARG A 302 -10.64 -19.90 1.76
N GLU A 303 -10.73 -20.62 0.66
CA GLU A 303 -11.35 -20.09 -0.56
C GLU A 303 -12.88 -20.04 -0.37
N ASN A 304 -13.45 -21.11 0.13
CA ASN A 304 -14.84 -21.25 0.52
C ASN A 304 -14.93 -21.79 1.95
N LYS A 305 -16.12 -21.95 2.50
CA LYS A 305 -16.31 -22.45 3.88
C LYS A 305 -15.68 -23.82 4.12
N SER A 306 -15.62 -24.68 3.10
CA SER A 306 -15.08 -26.03 3.15
C SER A 306 -13.62 -26.15 2.73
N ASP A 307 -13.11 -25.21 1.90
CA ASP A 307 -11.86 -25.37 1.17
C ASP A 307 -10.72 -24.64 1.87
N ALA A 308 -10.19 -25.27 2.92
CA ALA A 308 -8.98 -24.80 3.60
C ALA A 308 -7.77 -24.96 2.65
N VAL A 309 -6.84 -24.02 2.76
CA VAL A 309 -5.58 -24.06 2.01
C VAL A 309 -4.54 -24.74 2.87
N ASP A 310 -3.99 -25.85 2.40
CA ASP A 310 -2.81 -26.46 3.04
C ASP A 310 -1.55 -25.76 2.54
N ALA A 311 -1.09 -24.80 3.32
CA ALA A 311 0.11 -24.03 3.04
C ALA A 311 0.80 -23.57 4.32
N ARG A 312 2.11 -23.35 4.24
CA ARG A 312 2.93 -22.89 5.36
C ARG A 312 3.85 -21.77 4.91
N LEU A 313 3.94 -20.70 5.72
CA LEU A 313 4.97 -19.67 5.60
C LEU A 313 6.32 -20.26 6.02
N VAL A 314 7.30 -20.30 5.12
CA VAL A 314 8.60 -20.96 5.36
C VAL A 314 9.79 -20.00 5.34
N ALA A 315 9.66 -18.87 4.64
CA ALA A 315 10.70 -17.84 4.57
C ALA A 315 10.08 -16.46 4.30
N ALA A 316 10.82 -15.40 4.57
CA ALA A 316 10.37 -14.04 4.28
C ALA A 316 11.55 -13.09 4.07
N CYS A 317 11.38 -12.11 3.18
CA CYS A 317 12.29 -10.99 2.97
C CYS A 317 11.54 -9.69 3.29
N ILE A 318 11.76 -9.18 4.52
CA ILE A 318 10.96 -8.06 5.06
C ILE A 318 11.87 -6.85 5.27
N PRO A 319 11.64 -5.73 4.55
CA PRO A 319 12.36 -4.49 4.78
C PRO A 319 12.04 -3.89 6.17
N LYS A 320 12.80 -2.86 6.58
CA LYS A 320 12.56 -2.15 7.84
C LYS A 320 11.12 -1.63 7.89
N PRO A 321 10.43 -1.78 9.04
CA PRO A 321 9.05 -1.33 9.18
C PRO A 321 8.92 0.18 8.96
N GLN A 322 7.80 0.58 8.35
CA GLN A 322 7.45 1.97 8.11
C GLN A 322 6.53 2.45 9.24
N ALA A 323 6.95 3.49 9.97
CA ALA A 323 6.11 4.13 10.96
C ALA A 323 5.14 5.09 10.27
N VAL A 324 3.85 4.90 10.47
CA VAL A 324 2.82 5.80 9.96
C VAL A 324 1.93 6.29 11.08
N SER A 325 1.55 7.54 10.99
CA SER A 325 0.61 8.19 11.89
C SER A 325 -0.28 9.13 11.06
N GLY A 326 -1.09 9.92 11.70
CA GLY A 326 -1.92 10.93 11.07
C GLY A 326 -2.40 11.91 12.13
N TRP A 327 -3.12 12.91 11.69
CA TRP A 327 -3.77 13.85 12.56
C TRP A 327 -5.24 13.48 12.75
N ASN A 328 -5.74 13.56 13.96
CA ASN A 328 -7.16 13.46 14.25
C ASN A 328 -7.71 14.88 14.51
N PRO A 329 -8.36 15.52 13.51
CA PRO A 329 -8.80 16.92 13.64
C PRO A 329 -9.80 17.12 14.79
N ALA A 330 -10.61 16.11 15.07
CA ALA A 330 -11.63 16.23 16.10
C ALA A 330 -11.09 16.05 17.52
N ALA A 331 -10.04 15.28 17.68
CA ALA A 331 -9.35 15.17 18.96
C ALA A 331 -8.28 16.27 19.12
N GLY A 332 -7.98 17.06 18.06
CA GLY A 332 -6.88 18.00 18.04
C GLY A 332 -5.52 17.36 18.36
N ALA A 333 -5.35 16.08 18.03
CA ALA A 333 -4.22 15.26 18.45
C ALA A 333 -3.72 14.33 17.34
N PRO A 334 -2.45 13.90 17.39
CA PRO A 334 -1.96 12.86 16.50
C PRO A 334 -2.66 11.54 16.76
N LYS A 335 -2.89 10.76 15.70
CA LYS A 335 -3.32 9.35 15.79
C LYS A 335 -2.17 8.52 16.34
N ALA A 336 -2.50 7.38 16.94
CA ALA A 336 -1.48 6.40 17.36
C ALA A 336 -0.60 6.00 16.16
N THR A 337 0.72 5.97 16.38
CA THR A 337 1.67 5.47 15.40
C THR A 337 1.47 3.98 15.19
N ARG A 338 1.43 3.56 13.92
CA ARG A 338 1.36 2.15 13.52
C ARG A 338 2.62 1.81 12.74
N LEU A 339 3.13 0.60 12.96
CA LEU A 339 4.20 0.05 12.16
C LEU A 339 3.60 -0.80 11.05
N LEU A 340 3.94 -0.46 9.81
CA LEU A 340 3.52 -1.20 8.62
C LEU A 340 4.70 -2.01 8.08
N VAL A 341 4.40 -3.18 7.56
CA VAL A 341 5.33 -3.91 6.69
C VAL A 341 5.39 -3.15 5.37
N PRO A 342 6.56 -2.74 4.89
CA PRO A 342 6.66 -1.95 3.67
C PRO A 342 6.19 -2.69 2.42
N ALA A 343 5.79 -1.94 1.40
CA ALA A 343 5.71 -2.48 0.04
C ALA A 343 7.06 -3.06 -0.38
N GLY A 344 7.05 -4.02 -1.28
CA GLY A 344 8.23 -4.80 -1.66
C GLY A 344 8.53 -5.98 -0.75
N ALA A 345 7.89 -6.12 0.42
CA ALA A 345 8.07 -7.30 1.27
C ALA A 345 7.61 -8.58 0.55
N VAL A 346 8.40 -9.66 0.73
CA VAL A 346 8.16 -10.95 0.08
C VAL A 346 8.00 -12.04 1.13
N TYR A 347 6.94 -12.82 1.00
CA TYR A 347 6.63 -13.99 1.82
C TYR A 347 6.67 -15.25 0.96
N TYR A 348 7.28 -16.31 1.44
CA TYR A 348 7.45 -17.58 0.73
C TYR A 348 6.65 -18.68 1.41
N PHE A 349 5.76 -19.30 0.64
CA PHE A 349 4.87 -20.36 1.12
C PHE A 349 5.19 -21.67 0.40
N GLU A 350 5.20 -22.76 1.15
CA GLU A 350 5.10 -24.12 0.63
C GLU A 350 3.68 -24.63 0.83
N CYS A 351 3.07 -25.17 -0.22
CA CYS A 351 1.73 -25.71 -0.23
C CYS A 351 1.80 -27.25 -0.29
N GLY A 352 0.80 -27.92 0.25
CA GLY A 352 0.72 -29.38 0.22
C GLY A 352 0.62 -29.92 -1.22
N THR A 353 -0.15 -29.24 -2.06
CA THR A 353 -0.39 -29.61 -3.44
C THR A 353 -0.33 -28.39 -4.38
N PRO A 354 -0.17 -28.59 -5.72
CA PRO A 354 -0.33 -27.51 -6.69
C PRO A 354 -1.72 -26.87 -6.67
N GLU A 355 -2.75 -27.62 -6.32
CA GLU A 355 -4.12 -27.14 -6.17
C GLU A 355 -4.25 -26.17 -4.98
N ASP A 356 -3.54 -26.46 -3.88
CA ASP A 356 -3.48 -25.55 -2.75
C ASP A 356 -2.72 -24.25 -3.08
N ALA A 357 -1.65 -24.36 -3.88
CA ALA A 357 -0.94 -23.21 -4.41
C ALA A 357 -1.85 -22.34 -5.27
N GLN A 358 -2.64 -22.96 -6.16
CA GLN A 358 -3.62 -22.28 -6.98
C GLN A 358 -4.72 -21.60 -6.14
N ARG A 359 -5.23 -22.27 -5.10
CA ARG A 359 -6.20 -21.69 -4.15
C ARG A 359 -5.60 -20.49 -3.42
N LEU A 360 -4.38 -20.63 -2.93
CA LEU A 360 -3.67 -19.55 -2.25
C LEU A 360 -3.51 -18.33 -3.18
N CYS A 361 -3.12 -18.56 -4.43
CA CYS A 361 -3.03 -17.50 -5.45
C CYS A 361 -4.39 -16.82 -5.69
N ARG A 362 -5.48 -17.55 -5.85
CA ARG A 362 -6.82 -16.96 -6.04
C ARG A 362 -7.26 -16.10 -4.85
N ILE A 363 -6.79 -16.44 -3.64
CA ILE A 363 -7.12 -15.69 -2.43
C ILE A 363 -6.26 -14.42 -2.28
N LEU A 364 -5.00 -14.45 -2.69
CA LEU A 364 -4.01 -13.40 -2.40
C LEU A 364 -3.71 -12.49 -3.57
N HIS A 365 -3.69 -13.01 -4.80
CA HIS A 365 -3.24 -12.27 -5.98
C HIS A 365 -4.17 -11.12 -6.35
N GLY A 366 -3.62 -9.91 -6.47
CA GLY A 366 -4.38 -8.71 -6.80
C GLY A 366 -5.37 -8.28 -5.71
N ARG A 367 -5.24 -8.80 -4.49
CA ARG A 367 -6.17 -8.52 -3.39
C ARG A 367 -5.45 -7.94 -2.18
N THR A 368 -6.18 -7.13 -1.43
CA THR A 368 -5.72 -6.62 -0.13
C THR A 368 -5.98 -7.65 0.96
N LYS A 369 -4.95 -8.05 1.70
CA LYS A 369 -5.02 -9.06 2.76
C LYS A 369 -4.31 -8.64 4.06
N PRO A 370 -4.45 -7.39 4.51
CA PRO A 370 -3.99 -6.97 5.83
C PRO A 370 -4.97 -7.44 6.92
N ASP A 371 -4.59 -7.29 8.18
CA ASP A 371 -5.49 -7.57 9.31
C ASP A 371 -6.58 -6.50 9.43
N ALA A 372 -6.31 -5.27 8.99
CA ALA A 372 -7.28 -4.18 8.91
C ALA A 372 -6.92 -3.19 7.81
N LEU A 373 -7.88 -2.33 7.43
CA LEU A 373 -7.71 -1.24 6.46
C LEU A 373 -7.44 -1.71 5.01
N GLY A 374 -7.86 -2.92 4.67
CA GLY A 374 -7.74 -3.43 3.31
C GLY A 374 -8.53 -2.62 2.28
N GLU A 375 -9.67 -2.04 2.68
CA GLU A 375 -10.47 -1.12 1.87
C GLU A 375 -9.71 0.17 1.52
N GLN A 376 -8.73 0.55 2.33
CA GLN A 376 -7.86 1.70 2.12
C GLN A 376 -6.62 1.37 1.29
N GLY A 377 -6.55 0.19 0.70
CA GLY A 377 -5.47 -0.25 -0.17
C GLY A 377 -4.23 -0.79 0.54
N LEU A 378 -4.27 -0.99 1.86
CA LEU A 378 -3.17 -1.63 2.57
C LEU A 378 -3.14 -3.14 2.30
N GLY A 379 -1.93 -3.71 2.22
CA GLY A 379 -1.72 -5.14 2.06
C GLY A 379 -2.14 -5.70 0.70
N LEU A 380 -2.13 -4.86 -0.35
CA LEU A 380 -2.28 -5.33 -1.72
C LEU A 380 -1.04 -6.15 -2.09
N GLY A 381 -1.23 -7.35 -2.58
CA GLY A 381 -0.12 -8.19 -2.97
C GLY A 381 -0.41 -9.04 -4.19
N VAL A 382 0.65 -9.61 -4.76
CA VAL A 382 0.63 -10.48 -5.94
C VAL A 382 1.40 -11.76 -5.68
N CYS A 383 1.01 -12.84 -6.36
CA CYS A 383 1.64 -14.13 -6.21
C CYS A 383 2.52 -14.44 -7.41
N GLY A 384 3.67 -15.04 -7.14
CA GLY A 384 4.58 -15.60 -8.12
C GLY A 384 5.16 -16.93 -7.65
N ARG A 385 5.92 -17.58 -8.50
CA ARG A 385 6.64 -18.82 -8.15
C ARG A 385 7.99 -18.53 -7.54
N TRP A 386 8.50 -19.49 -6.79
CA TRP A 386 9.87 -19.51 -6.30
C TRP A 386 10.42 -20.92 -6.20
N ASP A 387 11.72 -21.07 -6.20
CA ASP A 387 12.43 -22.31 -5.98
C ASP A 387 13.58 -22.13 -5.02
N PHE A 388 14.02 -23.20 -4.37
CA PHE A 388 15.19 -23.18 -3.53
C PHE A 388 16.46 -22.91 -4.34
N ILE A 389 17.35 -22.12 -3.74
CA ILE A 389 18.73 -22.09 -4.17
C ILE A 389 19.41 -23.30 -3.52
N GLN A 390 19.92 -24.21 -4.35
CA GLN A 390 20.70 -25.36 -3.89
C GLN A 390 22.12 -24.93 -3.65
N LEU A 391 22.66 -25.31 -2.48
CA LEU A 391 24.05 -25.10 -2.08
C LEU A 391 24.97 -26.11 -2.75
#